data_525861ac2ef60d325d2a9270b958c55b
#
_entry.id   525861ac2ef60d325d2a9270b958c55b
#
_cell.length_a   1.000
_cell.length_b   1.000
_cell.length_c   1.000
_cell.angle_alpha   90.00
_cell.angle_beta   90.00
_cell.angle_gamma   90.00
#
_symmetry.space_group_name_H-M   'P 1'
#
loop_
_entity.id
_entity.type
_entity.pdbx_description
1 polymer ?
#
loop_
_entity_poly.entity_id
_entity_poly.type
_entity_poly.pdbx_seq_one_letter_code
_entity_poly.pdbx_strand_id
1 'polypeptide(L)'
;MGIDRPDEADVPPDGHADHRDDQGGAGGRAARAGGAQAETRFRQEYYADLRVAASAEESVTAQRAAAREQAAAEKWGETEKESRWMWAEYQRKWPPGERAPADRSEDPPGSWRADANRVLYPADNARVEAACDQIAEREHEKISPAMRATESQDPDRHLIGFDDRLKGRDRIKEKIYGTINDFSRSPEQAVSLVPDAIRYTFQYQEARYTQSVLADITRLRDQGFELHILKNSWSDDQYKGINSQWIEPDTGQRFEVQFHTRISYEAKQLTHGAYERIRTHQPDKFEQMVLEAFQKKVTAEVPVPPGADGIPEYPERGTDAR
;
A
#
# COMPACT_ATOMS: atom_id res chain seq x y z
N MET A 1 12.06 18.47 -48.78
CA MET A 1 11.80 19.91 -48.88
C MET A 1 11.79 20.38 -47.44
N GLY A 2 12.78 20.92 -46.92
CA GLY A 2 13.61 22.12 -47.07
C GLY A 2 13.46 22.87 -45.75
N ILE A 3 14.32 22.74 -44.81
CA ILE A 3 15.55 23.48 -44.46
C ILE A 3 15.29 24.99 -44.50
N ASP A 4 15.41 25.62 -43.33
CA ASP A 4 16.05 26.94 -43.25
C ASP A 4 16.63 27.17 -41.84
N ARG A 5 17.96 27.40 -41.83
CA ARG A 5 18.73 28.03 -40.77
C ARG A 5 18.89 29.52 -41.11
N PRO A 6 18.95 30.41 -40.19
CA PRO A 6 19.57 31.73 -40.41
C PRO A 6 20.97 31.82 -39.81
N ASP A 7 21.76 32.36 -40.63
CA ASP A 7 23.08 32.90 -40.82
C ASP A 7 23.77 33.58 -39.61
N GLU A 8 25.10 33.40 -39.68
CA GLU A 8 26.16 34.20 -39.07
C GLU A 8 26.25 35.56 -39.73
N ALA A 9 26.52 36.60 -38.95
CA ALA A 9 27.16 37.85 -39.36
C ALA A 9 27.74 38.52 -38.08
N ASP A 10 28.88 38.85 -38.00
CA ASP A 10 29.92 39.63 -38.63
C ASP A 10 30.76 40.30 -37.51
N VAL A 11 32.03 40.04 -37.51
CA VAL A 11 33.07 40.70 -36.73
C VAL A 11 33.67 41.78 -37.60
N PRO A 12 33.84 43.05 -37.15
CA PRO A 12 34.74 43.98 -37.79
C PRO A 12 36.09 44.11 -37.05
N PRO A 13 37.16 44.51 -37.76
CA PRO A 13 38.54 44.32 -37.36
C PRO A 13 39.18 45.55 -36.61
N ASP A 14 40.37 45.23 -36.16
CA ASP A 14 41.38 46.04 -35.46
C ASP A 14 41.56 47.51 -35.85
N GLY A 15 41.87 48.31 -34.87
CA GLY A 15 42.33 49.66 -35.05
C GLY A 15 43.04 50.33 -33.87
N HIS A 16 44.37 50.21 -33.86
CA HIS A 16 45.36 51.11 -33.28
C HIS A 16 45.47 51.43 -31.77
N ALA A 17 46.62 51.04 -31.31
CA ALA A 17 47.27 51.47 -30.06
C ALA A 17 47.52 53.00 -29.99
N ASP A 18 47.32 53.56 -28.83
CA ASP A 18 48.05 54.74 -28.39
C ASP A 18 48.41 54.63 -26.90
N HIS A 19 49.70 54.76 -26.67
CA HIS A 19 50.33 54.80 -25.37
C HIS A 19 50.04 56.15 -24.68
N ARG A 20 49.49 56.10 -23.44
CA ARG A 20 49.73 57.14 -22.44
C ARG A 20 49.82 56.58 -21.03
N ASP A 21 50.81 57.01 -20.39
CA ASP A 21 51.42 56.72 -19.13
C ASP A 21 50.49 56.55 -17.91
N ASP A 22 50.90 55.60 -17.16
CA ASP A 22 50.55 55.21 -15.84
C ASP A 22 50.89 56.22 -14.75
N GLN A 23 49.96 56.67 -13.97
CA GLN A 23 50.10 56.99 -12.54
C GLN A 23 48.70 57.14 -11.89
N GLY A 24 48.25 56.11 -11.18
CA GLY A 24 47.00 56.21 -10.41
C GLY A 24 46.42 54.87 -9.95
N GLY A 25 47.27 53.93 -9.46
CA GLY A 25 46.85 52.55 -9.35
C GLY A 25 46.56 51.95 -7.98
N ALA A 26 46.68 52.64 -6.84
CA ALA A 26 46.52 51.98 -5.53
C ALA A 26 45.11 52.12 -4.93
N GLY A 27 44.37 53.19 -5.22
CA GLY A 27 43.03 53.37 -4.65
C GLY A 27 41.91 52.59 -5.32
N GLY A 28 42.03 52.26 -6.62
CA GLY A 28 41.01 51.62 -7.40
C GLY A 28 40.89 50.08 -7.13
N ARG A 29 41.99 49.45 -6.75
CA ARG A 29 41.98 47.98 -6.41
C ARG A 29 41.37 47.70 -5.04
N ALA A 30 41.58 48.57 -4.05
CA ALA A 30 40.99 48.42 -2.72
C ALA A 30 39.49 48.64 -2.73
N ALA A 31 38.98 49.62 -3.50
CA ALA A 31 37.56 49.90 -3.64
C ALA A 31 36.81 48.75 -4.40
N ARG A 32 37.42 48.15 -5.44
CA ARG A 32 36.84 46.98 -6.14
C ARG A 32 36.88 45.73 -5.29
N ALA A 33 37.90 45.48 -4.49
CA ALA A 33 37.98 44.37 -3.57
C ALA A 33 36.94 44.47 -2.45
N GLY A 34 36.72 45.67 -1.89
CA GLY A 34 35.68 45.93 -0.90
C GLY A 34 34.26 45.74 -1.44
N GLY A 35 34.00 46.14 -2.70
CA GLY A 35 32.73 45.91 -3.36
C GLY A 35 32.43 44.42 -3.60
N ALA A 36 33.41 43.64 -4.05
CA ALA A 36 33.26 42.23 -4.26
C ALA A 36 33.03 41.42 -2.95
N GLN A 37 33.70 41.86 -1.87
CA GLN A 37 33.47 41.26 -0.54
C GLN A 37 32.10 41.62 0.02
N ALA A 38 31.61 42.84 -0.16
CA ALA A 38 30.28 43.27 0.25
C ALA A 38 29.18 42.50 -0.53
N GLU A 39 29.34 42.32 -1.83
CA GLU A 39 28.43 41.54 -2.67
C GLU A 39 28.42 40.06 -2.29
N THR A 40 29.58 39.47 -2.01
CA THR A 40 29.68 38.07 -1.55
C THR A 40 28.98 37.89 -0.20
N ARG A 41 29.17 38.84 0.74
CA ARG A 41 28.51 38.81 2.04
C ARG A 41 26.99 38.95 1.92
N PHE A 42 26.52 39.88 1.09
CA PHE A 42 25.09 40.08 0.81
C PHE A 42 24.44 38.77 0.23
N ARG A 43 25.12 38.16 -0.73
CA ARG A 43 24.64 36.87 -1.28
C ARG A 43 24.57 35.77 -0.22
N GLN A 44 25.56 35.65 0.64
CA GLN A 44 25.58 34.68 1.72
C GLN A 44 24.44 34.91 2.71
N GLU A 45 24.21 36.16 3.12
CA GLU A 45 23.11 36.54 4.02
C GLU A 45 21.74 36.25 3.34
N TYR A 46 21.57 36.68 2.10
CA TYR A 46 20.35 36.42 1.33
C TYR A 46 20.01 34.92 1.19
N TYR A 47 20.99 34.06 0.86
CA TYR A 47 20.75 32.62 0.79
C TYR A 47 20.57 31.98 2.17
N ALA A 48 21.10 32.53 3.22
CA ALA A 48 20.82 32.09 4.57
C ALA A 48 19.36 32.40 4.96
N ASP A 49 18.89 33.60 4.66
CA ASP A 49 17.50 34.01 4.92
C ASP A 49 16.51 33.19 4.10
N LEU A 50 16.81 32.88 2.82
CA LEU A 50 16.00 32.02 2.00
C LEU A 50 15.91 30.61 2.58
N ARG A 51 17.00 30.04 3.12
CA ARG A 51 16.99 28.74 3.77
C ARG A 51 16.16 28.74 5.05
N VAL A 52 16.26 29.80 5.85
CA VAL A 52 15.44 29.96 7.06
C VAL A 52 13.96 30.06 6.70
N ALA A 53 13.62 30.85 5.65
CA ALA A 53 12.23 30.97 5.19
C ALA A 53 11.67 29.64 4.66
N ALA A 54 12.44 28.91 3.84
CA ALA A 54 12.05 27.59 3.35
C ALA A 54 11.84 26.58 4.50
N SER A 55 12.76 26.55 5.47
CA SER A 55 12.63 25.70 6.65
C SER A 55 11.42 26.05 7.52
N ALA A 56 11.08 27.34 7.63
CA ALA A 56 9.89 27.79 8.34
C ALA A 56 8.61 27.39 7.63
N GLU A 57 8.58 27.46 6.30
CA GLU A 57 7.44 27.06 5.47
C GLU A 57 7.21 25.54 5.54
N GLU A 58 8.29 24.75 5.46
CA GLU A 58 8.23 23.29 5.67
C GLU A 58 7.70 22.95 7.07
N SER A 59 8.15 23.65 8.11
CA SER A 59 7.68 23.48 9.48
C SER A 59 6.20 23.78 9.64
N VAL A 60 5.71 24.89 9.05
CA VAL A 60 4.27 25.25 9.06
C VAL A 60 3.44 24.22 8.32
N THR A 61 3.93 23.72 7.20
CA THR A 61 3.25 22.68 6.41
C THR A 61 3.16 21.37 7.19
N ALA A 62 4.24 20.97 7.84
CA ALA A 62 4.27 19.78 8.70
C ALA A 62 3.32 19.92 9.91
N GLN A 63 3.30 21.08 10.57
CA GLN A 63 2.38 21.35 11.68
C GLN A 63 0.91 21.30 11.25
N ARG A 64 0.58 21.85 10.06
CA ARG A 64 -0.78 21.78 9.51
C ARG A 64 -1.19 20.35 9.17
N ALA A 65 -0.27 19.56 8.63
CA ALA A 65 -0.52 18.13 8.35
C ALA A 65 -0.78 17.38 9.65
N ALA A 66 0.06 17.55 10.68
CA ALA A 66 -0.12 16.92 11.98
C ALA A 66 -1.45 17.33 12.67
N ALA A 67 -1.82 18.61 12.60
CA ALA A 67 -3.10 19.07 13.14
C ALA A 67 -4.31 18.47 12.43
N ARG A 68 -4.24 18.29 11.10
CA ARG A 68 -5.29 17.59 10.33
C ARG A 68 -5.39 16.12 10.72
N GLU A 69 -4.27 15.45 10.85
CA GLU A 69 -4.22 14.04 11.24
C GLU A 69 -4.77 13.85 12.66
N GLN A 70 -4.44 14.75 13.58
CA GLN A 70 -4.99 14.74 14.95
C GLN A 70 -6.52 14.95 14.95
N ALA A 71 -7.02 15.95 14.22
CA ALA A 71 -8.45 16.19 14.10
C ALA A 71 -9.20 15.01 13.48
N ALA A 72 -8.61 14.38 12.45
CA ALA A 72 -9.15 13.16 11.86
C ALA A 72 -9.16 12.00 12.85
N ALA A 73 -8.13 11.86 13.67
CA ALA A 73 -8.04 10.82 14.69
C ALA A 73 -9.09 11.00 15.81
N GLU A 74 -9.33 12.24 16.24
CA GLU A 74 -10.38 12.55 17.24
C GLU A 74 -11.77 12.22 16.71
N LYS A 75 -12.08 12.68 15.49
CA LYS A 75 -13.35 12.35 14.83
C LYS A 75 -13.52 10.85 14.63
N TRP A 76 -12.45 10.17 14.23
CA TRP A 76 -12.45 8.72 14.05
C TRP A 76 -12.76 7.98 15.35
N GLY A 77 -12.24 8.42 16.50
CA GLY A 77 -12.51 7.80 17.79
C GLY A 77 -14.01 7.80 18.17
N GLU A 78 -14.76 8.81 17.75
CA GLU A 78 -16.23 8.84 17.93
C GLU A 78 -16.92 7.89 16.95
N THR A 79 -16.50 7.89 15.68
CA THR A 79 -17.00 6.99 14.65
C THR A 79 -16.77 5.53 15.02
N GLU A 80 -15.61 5.20 15.57
CA GLU A 80 -15.28 3.85 16.03
C GLU A 80 -16.23 3.39 17.15
N LYS A 81 -16.49 4.22 18.16
CA LYS A 81 -17.40 3.89 19.26
C LYS A 81 -18.82 3.65 18.76
N GLU A 82 -19.33 4.54 17.91
CA GLU A 82 -20.66 4.39 17.30
C GLU A 82 -20.74 3.12 16.45
N SER A 83 -19.73 2.85 15.65
CA SER A 83 -19.68 1.69 14.78
C SER A 83 -19.63 0.37 15.57
N ARG A 84 -18.89 0.32 16.68
CA ARG A 84 -18.86 -0.84 17.57
C ARG A 84 -20.24 -1.07 18.22
N TRP A 85 -20.93 0.00 18.61
CA TRP A 85 -22.30 -0.10 19.12
C TRP A 85 -23.26 -0.60 18.04
N MET A 86 -23.23 -0.05 16.82
CA MET A 86 -24.06 -0.49 15.70
C MET A 86 -23.83 -1.97 15.38
N TRP A 87 -22.59 -2.41 15.37
CA TRP A 87 -22.23 -3.80 15.13
C TRP A 87 -22.78 -4.73 16.23
N ALA A 88 -22.69 -4.35 17.49
CA ALA A 88 -23.28 -5.10 18.61
C ALA A 88 -24.81 -5.18 18.51
N GLU A 89 -25.50 -4.09 18.11
CA GLU A 89 -26.94 -4.08 17.85
C GLU A 89 -27.31 -5.02 16.70
N TYR A 90 -26.54 -4.99 15.60
CA TYR A 90 -26.71 -5.92 14.50
C TYR A 90 -26.60 -7.38 14.97
N GLN A 91 -25.52 -7.75 15.67
CA GLN A 91 -25.31 -9.13 16.15
C GLN A 91 -26.42 -9.61 17.10
N ARG A 92 -27.02 -8.71 17.86
CA ARG A 92 -28.16 -9.04 18.74
C ARG A 92 -29.42 -9.37 17.93
N LYS A 93 -29.63 -8.67 16.81
CA LYS A 93 -30.78 -8.90 15.93
C LYS A 93 -30.58 -10.11 15.01
N TRP A 94 -29.36 -10.29 14.51
CA TRP A 94 -28.95 -11.40 13.65
C TRP A 94 -27.77 -12.14 14.28
N PRO A 95 -28.03 -12.99 15.29
CA PRO A 95 -26.94 -13.73 15.93
C PRO A 95 -26.25 -14.63 14.91
N PRO A 96 -24.93 -14.83 15.03
CA PRO A 96 -24.23 -15.78 14.22
C PRO A 96 -24.87 -17.16 14.43
N GLY A 97 -25.29 -17.80 13.35
CA GLY A 97 -25.81 -19.17 13.42
C GLY A 97 -24.73 -20.11 13.96
N GLU A 98 -25.09 -20.95 14.90
CA GLU A 98 -24.22 -22.04 15.31
C GLU A 98 -24.01 -22.98 14.11
N ARG A 99 -22.79 -23.07 13.62
CA ARG A 99 -22.41 -24.11 12.67
C ARG A 99 -22.32 -25.41 13.46
N ALA A 100 -23.26 -26.33 13.24
CA ALA A 100 -23.13 -27.68 13.79
C ALA A 100 -21.78 -28.26 13.34
N PRO A 101 -21.01 -28.86 14.25
CA PRO A 101 -19.79 -29.55 13.87
C PRO A 101 -20.09 -30.53 12.76
N ALA A 102 -19.27 -30.58 11.72
CA ALA A 102 -19.41 -31.58 10.68
C ALA A 102 -19.21 -32.97 11.29
N ASP A 103 -20.17 -33.91 11.04
CA ASP A 103 -19.99 -35.29 11.42
C ASP A 103 -18.82 -35.90 10.65
N ARG A 104 -17.82 -36.38 11.37
CA ARG A 104 -16.58 -36.96 10.83
C ARG A 104 -16.49 -38.46 11.06
N SER A 105 -17.55 -39.09 11.60
CA SER A 105 -17.52 -40.50 12.03
C SER A 105 -17.28 -41.48 10.89
N GLU A 106 -17.65 -41.10 9.66
CA GLU A 106 -17.51 -41.94 8.47
C GLU A 106 -16.27 -41.60 7.61
N ASP A 107 -15.53 -40.58 7.98
CA ASP A 107 -14.38 -40.14 7.16
C ASP A 107 -13.18 -41.09 7.40
N PRO A 108 -12.44 -41.47 6.34
CA PRO A 108 -11.19 -42.18 6.49
C PRO A 108 -10.20 -41.38 7.37
N PRO A 109 -9.40 -42.03 8.23
CA PRO A 109 -8.39 -41.36 9.03
C PRO A 109 -7.45 -40.51 8.16
N GLY A 110 -7.20 -39.24 8.57
CA GLY A 110 -6.39 -38.30 7.80
C GLY A 110 -7.18 -37.44 6.80
N SER A 111 -8.50 -37.60 6.71
CA SER A 111 -9.37 -36.71 5.96
C SER A 111 -9.52 -35.35 6.67
N TRP A 112 -9.79 -34.28 5.88
CA TRP A 112 -10.26 -33.00 6.37
C TRP A 112 -11.68 -32.74 5.86
N ARG A 113 -12.57 -32.25 6.73
CA ARG A 113 -13.96 -31.92 6.39
C ARG A 113 -14.33 -30.53 6.92
N ALA A 114 -14.86 -29.69 6.03
CA ALA A 114 -15.45 -28.40 6.40
C ALA A 114 -16.94 -28.50 6.73
N ASP A 115 -17.68 -29.27 5.90
CA ASP A 115 -19.13 -29.50 6.03
C ASP A 115 -19.52 -30.81 5.32
N ALA A 116 -20.82 -31.06 5.18
CA ALA A 116 -21.32 -32.31 4.57
C ALA A 116 -20.80 -32.59 3.16
N ASN A 117 -20.50 -31.51 2.39
CA ASN A 117 -20.16 -31.60 0.97
C ASN A 117 -18.68 -31.34 0.67
N ARG A 118 -17.92 -30.78 1.62
CA ARG A 118 -16.52 -30.41 1.41
C ARG A 118 -15.58 -31.26 2.23
N VAL A 119 -15.04 -32.29 1.58
CA VAL A 119 -14.11 -33.26 2.18
C VAL A 119 -12.87 -33.37 1.30
N LEU A 120 -11.71 -33.22 1.90
CA LEU A 120 -10.43 -33.62 1.30
C LEU A 120 -10.07 -34.97 1.86
N TYR A 121 -9.95 -35.97 1.00
CA TYR A 121 -9.55 -37.33 1.38
C TYR A 121 -8.07 -37.39 1.79
N PRO A 122 -7.61 -38.44 2.47
CA PRO A 122 -6.29 -38.47 3.11
C PRO A 122 -5.13 -38.09 2.19
N ALA A 123 -5.13 -38.54 0.93
CA ALA A 123 -4.06 -38.29 -0.02
C ALA A 123 -3.98 -36.82 -0.38
N ASP A 124 -5.10 -36.18 -0.73
CA ASP A 124 -5.14 -34.75 -1.09
C ASP A 124 -4.93 -33.87 0.14
N ASN A 125 -5.51 -34.26 1.30
CA ASN A 125 -5.27 -33.50 2.53
C ASN A 125 -3.79 -33.52 2.92
N ALA A 126 -3.09 -34.65 2.83
CA ALA A 126 -1.66 -34.72 3.11
C ALA A 126 -0.82 -33.84 2.17
N ARG A 127 -1.19 -33.79 0.87
CA ARG A 127 -0.53 -32.93 -0.10
C ARG A 127 -0.78 -31.44 0.17
N VAL A 128 -2.00 -31.08 0.57
CA VAL A 128 -2.31 -29.70 0.99
C VAL A 128 -1.52 -29.30 2.23
N GLU A 129 -1.43 -30.18 3.23
CA GLU A 129 -0.62 -29.93 4.44
C GLU A 129 0.86 -29.72 4.08
N ALA A 130 1.43 -30.58 3.24
CA ALA A 130 2.80 -30.43 2.78
C ALA A 130 3.02 -29.12 1.98
N ALA A 131 2.05 -28.75 1.14
CA ALA A 131 2.12 -27.46 0.42
C ALA A 131 2.03 -26.26 1.37
N CYS A 132 1.24 -26.34 2.44
CA CYS A 132 1.20 -25.30 3.47
C CYS A 132 2.53 -25.19 4.23
N ASP A 133 3.24 -26.32 4.49
CA ASP A 133 4.58 -26.29 5.08
C ASP A 133 5.58 -25.59 4.16
N GLN A 134 5.56 -25.90 2.86
CA GLN A 134 6.40 -25.25 1.86
C GLN A 134 6.15 -23.72 1.76
N ILE A 135 4.87 -23.32 1.84
CA ILE A 135 4.52 -21.89 1.88
C ILE A 135 5.12 -21.23 3.12
N ALA A 136 4.99 -21.85 4.29
CA ALA A 136 5.51 -21.28 5.54
C ALA A 136 7.04 -21.20 5.52
N GLU A 137 7.73 -22.19 4.95
CA GLU A 137 9.19 -22.17 4.77
C GLU A 137 9.60 -21.02 3.82
N ARG A 138 8.97 -20.93 2.65
CA ARG A 138 9.27 -19.89 1.65
C ARG A 138 8.98 -18.48 2.18
N GLU A 139 7.89 -18.34 2.90
CA GLU A 139 7.52 -17.09 3.57
C GLU A 139 8.62 -16.66 4.54
N HIS A 140 9.07 -17.59 5.39
CA HIS A 140 10.10 -17.35 6.39
C HIS A 140 11.47 -17.00 5.76
N GLU A 141 11.87 -17.73 4.73
CA GLU A 141 13.20 -17.60 4.14
C GLU A 141 13.34 -16.40 3.20
N LYS A 142 12.30 -16.05 2.46
CA LYS A 142 12.39 -15.06 1.38
C LYS A 142 11.44 -13.88 1.53
N ILE A 143 10.15 -14.14 1.76
CA ILE A 143 9.15 -13.07 1.70
C ILE A 143 9.19 -12.21 2.98
N SER A 144 9.18 -12.80 4.17
CA SER A 144 9.29 -12.07 5.43
C SER A 144 10.55 -11.21 5.54
N PRO A 145 11.75 -11.70 5.20
CA PRO A 145 12.95 -10.86 5.19
C PRO A 145 12.84 -9.66 4.26
N ALA A 146 12.25 -9.82 3.06
CA ALA A 146 12.05 -8.75 2.11
C ALA A 146 11.05 -7.70 2.64
N MET A 147 9.95 -8.13 3.26
CA MET A 147 8.98 -7.21 3.89
C MET A 147 9.62 -6.43 5.05
N ARG A 148 10.42 -7.10 5.90
CA ARG A 148 11.15 -6.44 6.99
C ARG A 148 12.22 -5.47 6.47
N ALA A 149 12.92 -5.83 5.41
CA ALA A 149 13.87 -4.92 4.76
C ALA A 149 13.16 -3.69 4.19
N THR A 150 11.96 -3.85 3.63
CA THR A 150 11.14 -2.73 3.16
C THR A 150 10.68 -1.86 4.34
N GLU A 151 10.20 -2.45 5.44
CA GLU A 151 9.81 -1.72 6.66
C GLU A 151 10.95 -0.84 7.19
N SER A 152 12.16 -1.38 7.28
CA SER A 152 13.32 -0.71 7.87
C SER A 152 13.82 0.52 7.11
N GLN A 153 13.37 0.75 5.89
CA GLN A 153 13.79 1.90 5.07
C GLN A 153 13.11 3.23 5.48
N ASP A 154 12.05 3.17 6.26
CA ASP A 154 11.30 4.37 6.66
C ASP A 154 10.73 4.17 8.08
N PRO A 155 11.09 5.02 9.06
CA PRO A 155 10.61 4.91 10.43
C PRO A 155 9.09 5.12 10.58
N ASP A 156 8.45 5.74 9.59
CA ASP A 156 7.00 6.00 9.58
C ASP A 156 6.19 4.89 8.90
N ARG A 157 6.86 3.82 8.50
CA ARG A 157 6.25 2.63 7.89
C ARG A 157 6.26 1.48 8.88
N HIS A 158 5.13 0.83 9.06
CA HIS A 158 5.00 -0.27 9.99
C HIS A 158 4.32 -1.47 9.35
N LEU A 159 4.89 -2.65 9.52
CA LEU A 159 4.21 -3.92 9.29
C LEU A 159 3.28 -4.21 10.48
N ILE A 160 1.97 -4.21 10.23
CA ILE A 160 0.96 -4.47 11.25
C ILE A 160 0.33 -5.85 11.06
N GLY A 161 -0.04 -6.50 12.17
CA GLY A 161 -0.61 -7.85 12.14
C GLY A 161 0.35 -8.90 11.59
N PHE A 162 1.64 -8.74 11.81
CA PHE A 162 2.68 -9.63 11.26
C PHE A 162 2.53 -11.07 11.73
N ASP A 163 2.02 -11.29 12.94
CA ASP A 163 1.82 -12.64 13.47
C ASP A 163 0.69 -13.40 12.75
N ASP A 164 -0.24 -12.67 12.13
CA ASP A 164 -1.38 -13.21 11.36
C ASP A 164 -1.10 -13.27 9.84
N ARG A 165 0.16 -13.14 9.41
CA ARG A 165 0.55 -13.09 8.01
C ARG A 165 0.30 -14.39 7.24
N LEU A 166 0.33 -15.51 7.94
CA LEU A 166 0.01 -16.82 7.38
C LEU A 166 -1.45 -17.19 7.70
N LYS A 167 -2.21 -17.48 6.65
CA LYS A 167 -3.59 -17.96 6.80
C LYS A 167 -3.61 -19.36 7.41
N GLY A 168 -4.52 -19.59 8.36
CA GLY A 168 -4.73 -20.91 8.94
C GLY A 168 -5.05 -21.97 7.88
N ARG A 169 -4.49 -23.18 8.05
CA ARG A 169 -4.59 -24.29 7.08
C ARG A 169 -6.01 -24.65 6.72
N ASP A 170 -6.93 -24.69 7.70
CA ASP A 170 -8.34 -24.98 7.42
C ASP A 170 -8.97 -23.94 6.49
N ARG A 171 -8.62 -22.67 6.65
CA ARG A 171 -9.09 -21.60 5.76
C ARG A 171 -8.49 -21.69 4.36
N ILE A 172 -7.27 -22.19 4.22
CA ILE A 172 -6.67 -22.49 2.91
C ILE A 172 -7.45 -23.62 2.27
N LYS A 173 -7.68 -24.73 2.98
CA LYS A 173 -8.44 -25.89 2.50
C LYS A 173 -9.85 -25.52 2.05
N GLU A 174 -10.56 -24.70 2.83
CA GLU A 174 -11.87 -24.18 2.43
C GLU A 174 -11.83 -23.42 1.09
N LYS A 175 -10.79 -22.62 0.85
CA LYS A 175 -10.65 -21.85 -0.39
C LYS A 175 -10.29 -22.68 -1.61
N ILE A 176 -9.43 -23.66 -1.45
CA ILE A 176 -8.91 -24.45 -2.57
C ILE A 176 -9.79 -25.66 -2.92
N TYR A 177 -10.74 -26.03 -2.07
CA TYR A 177 -11.58 -27.19 -2.30
C TYR A 177 -12.24 -27.17 -3.69
N GLY A 178 -12.91 -26.08 -4.07
CA GLY A 178 -13.48 -25.91 -5.40
C GLY A 178 -12.41 -25.93 -6.50
N THR A 179 -11.25 -25.31 -6.27
CA THR A 179 -10.16 -25.28 -7.25
C THR A 179 -9.62 -26.66 -7.57
N ILE A 180 -9.49 -27.53 -6.58
CA ILE A 180 -9.06 -28.93 -6.78
C ILE A 180 -10.12 -29.72 -7.53
N ASN A 181 -11.38 -29.63 -7.11
CA ASN A 181 -12.44 -30.49 -7.63
C ASN A 181 -13.00 -29.99 -8.97
N ASP A 182 -13.19 -28.68 -9.15
CA ASP A 182 -13.85 -28.12 -10.33
C ASP A 182 -12.88 -27.86 -11.48
N PHE A 183 -11.58 -27.57 -11.17
CA PHE A 183 -10.59 -27.21 -12.17
C PHE A 183 -9.47 -28.25 -12.33
N SER A 184 -9.57 -29.42 -11.71
CA SER A 184 -8.60 -30.52 -11.79
C SER A 184 -7.14 -30.08 -11.55
N ARG A 185 -6.93 -29.10 -10.66
CA ARG A 185 -5.61 -28.63 -10.27
C ARG A 185 -5.03 -29.52 -9.18
N SER A 186 -3.70 -29.69 -9.21
CA SER A 186 -3.06 -30.37 -8.08
C SER A 186 -3.22 -29.56 -6.78
N PRO A 187 -3.23 -30.20 -5.62
CA PRO A 187 -3.26 -29.52 -4.33
C PRO A 187 -2.21 -28.43 -4.18
N GLU A 188 -0.98 -28.69 -4.61
CA GLU A 188 0.13 -27.76 -4.56
C GLU A 188 -0.13 -26.52 -5.42
N GLN A 189 -0.59 -26.71 -6.66
CA GLN A 189 -0.98 -25.63 -7.55
C GLN A 189 -2.15 -24.83 -6.98
N ALA A 190 -3.16 -25.48 -6.42
CA ALA A 190 -4.30 -24.81 -5.82
C ALA A 190 -3.87 -23.92 -4.64
N VAL A 191 -2.97 -24.41 -3.78
CA VAL A 191 -2.45 -23.67 -2.62
C VAL A 191 -1.60 -22.48 -3.06
N SER A 192 -0.68 -22.65 -4.04
CA SER A 192 0.19 -21.56 -4.51
C SER A 192 -0.58 -20.38 -5.14
N LEU A 193 -1.78 -20.65 -5.64
CA LEU A 193 -2.64 -19.64 -6.25
C LEU A 193 -3.50 -18.85 -5.25
N VAL A 194 -3.49 -19.19 -3.95
CA VAL A 194 -4.21 -18.43 -2.91
C VAL A 194 -3.40 -17.22 -2.50
N PRO A 195 -3.70 -16.00 -2.97
CA PRO A 195 -2.84 -14.85 -2.72
C PRO A 195 -2.80 -14.46 -1.24
N ASP A 196 -3.91 -14.60 -0.53
CA ASP A 196 -4.01 -14.30 0.90
C ASP A 196 -3.66 -15.50 1.82
N ALA A 197 -3.02 -16.55 1.27
CA ALA A 197 -2.35 -17.57 2.09
C ALA A 197 -1.17 -16.94 2.86
N ILE A 198 -0.49 -15.98 2.22
CA ILE A 198 0.52 -15.10 2.81
C ILE A 198 0.03 -13.67 2.61
N ARG A 199 -0.12 -12.90 3.69
CA ARG A 199 -0.60 -11.52 3.61
C ARG A 199 0.13 -10.61 4.56
N TYR A 200 0.67 -9.52 4.02
CA TYR A 200 1.28 -8.43 4.79
C TYR A 200 0.43 -7.18 4.71
N THR A 201 0.50 -6.37 5.73
CA THR A 201 -0.13 -5.06 5.75
C THR A 201 0.88 -4.01 6.20
N PHE A 202 1.18 -3.06 5.31
CA PHE A 202 1.93 -1.87 5.64
C PHE A 202 0.99 -0.76 6.05
N GLN A 203 1.34 -0.07 7.13
CA GLN A 203 0.67 1.12 7.62
C GLN A 203 1.59 2.33 7.47
N TYR A 204 1.04 3.44 7.00
CA TYR A 204 1.74 4.69 6.73
C TYR A 204 1.04 5.87 7.39
N GLN A 205 1.79 6.95 7.61
CA GLN A 205 1.22 8.26 7.91
C GLN A 205 0.46 8.80 6.68
N GLU A 206 -0.70 9.45 6.92
CA GLU A 206 -1.58 9.94 5.86
C GLU A 206 -0.87 10.89 4.89
N ALA A 207 -0.09 11.85 5.42
CA ALA A 207 0.61 12.85 4.62
C ALA A 207 1.64 12.28 3.63
N ARG A 208 2.22 11.10 3.92
CA ARG A 208 3.26 10.46 3.12
C ARG A 208 2.79 9.22 2.36
N TYR A 209 1.53 8.85 2.55
CA TYR A 209 0.96 7.59 2.07
C TYR A 209 1.27 7.31 0.60
N THR A 210 0.86 8.21 -0.30
CA THR A 210 0.97 8.02 -1.75
C THR A 210 2.41 7.83 -2.20
N GLN A 211 3.31 8.70 -1.73
CA GLN A 211 4.73 8.61 -2.08
C GLN A 211 5.37 7.32 -1.55
N SER A 212 5.07 6.96 -0.30
CA SER A 212 5.64 5.76 0.34
C SER A 212 5.14 4.49 -0.33
N VAL A 213 3.84 4.39 -0.67
CA VAL A 213 3.28 3.24 -1.39
C VAL A 213 3.93 3.05 -2.76
N LEU A 214 4.07 4.11 -3.55
CA LEU A 214 4.73 4.02 -4.86
C LEU A 214 6.19 3.59 -4.76
N ALA A 215 6.90 4.10 -3.75
CA ALA A 215 8.28 3.70 -3.47
C ALA A 215 8.37 2.21 -3.07
N ASP A 216 7.42 1.70 -2.28
CA ASP A 216 7.42 0.32 -1.84
C ASP A 216 7.03 -0.66 -2.95
N ILE A 217 6.11 -0.29 -3.83
CA ILE A 217 5.83 -1.06 -5.05
C ILE A 217 7.10 -1.21 -5.89
N THR A 218 7.88 -0.14 -6.03
CA THR A 218 9.16 -0.18 -6.73
C THR A 218 10.16 -1.09 -6.02
N ARG A 219 10.32 -0.96 -4.70
CA ARG A 219 11.22 -1.80 -3.90
C ARG A 219 10.90 -3.28 -3.98
N LEU A 220 9.63 -3.65 -3.92
CA LEU A 220 9.23 -5.06 -4.05
C LEU A 220 9.61 -5.62 -5.42
N ARG A 221 9.48 -4.83 -6.49
CA ARG A 221 9.96 -5.21 -7.83
C ARG A 221 11.49 -5.34 -7.86
N ASP A 222 12.21 -4.41 -7.26
CA ASP A 222 13.68 -4.44 -7.20
C ASP A 222 14.20 -5.63 -6.39
N GLN A 223 13.41 -6.14 -5.44
CA GLN A 223 13.67 -7.37 -4.68
C GLN A 223 13.33 -8.64 -5.48
N GLY A 224 12.86 -8.52 -6.71
CA GLY A 224 12.61 -9.61 -7.63
C GLY A 224 11.19 -10.17 -7.59
N PHE A 225 10.25 -9.54 -6.86
CA PHE A 225 8.85 -9.96 -6.90
C PHE A 225 8.11 -9.37 -8.10
N GLU A 226 7.20 -10.15 -8.67
CA GLU A 226 6.38 -9.74 -9.80
C GLU A 226 5.02 -9.24 -9.33
N LEU A 227 4.67 -7.99 -9.68
CA LEU A 227 3.34 -7.46 -9.43
C LEU A 227 2.33 -8.15 -10.35
N HIS A 228 1.35 -8.84 -9.77
CA HIS A 228 0.30 -9.53 -10.50
C HIS A 228 -0.99 -8.71 -10.59
N ILE A 229 -1.43 -8.13 -9.48
CA ILE A 229 -2.62 -7.26 -9.40
C ILE A 229 -2.33 -6.12 -8.43
N LEU A 230 -2.79 -4.92 -8.78
CA LEU A 230 -2.90 -3.80 -7.84
C LEU A 230 -4.30 -3.20 -7.99
N LYS A 231 -5.08 -3.29 -6.92
CA LYS A 231 -6.41 -2.72 -6.83
C LYS A 231 -6.39 -1.50 -5.91
N ASN A 232 -6.75 -0.35 -6.46
CA ASN A 232 -6.90 0.90 -5.70
C ASN A 232 -8.36 1.12 -5.31
N SER A 233 -8.65 1.03 -4.01
CA SER A 233 -10.01 1.18 -3.47
C SER A 233 -10.20 2.49 -2.69
N TRP A 234 -9.35 3.49 -2.87
CA TRP A 234 -9.52 4.77 -2.19
C TRP A 234 -10.78 5.54 -2.62
N SER A 235 -11.31 5.27 -3.81
CA SER A 235 -12.59 5.81 -4.29
C SER A 235 -13.79 4.93 -3.95
N ASP A 236 -13.62 3.71 -3.45
CA ASP A 236 -14.72 2.81 -3.09
C ASP A 236 -15.48 3.31 -1.86
N ASP A 237 -16.76 2.93 -1.74
CA ASP A 237 -17.64 3.33 -0.63
C ASP A 237 -17.73 2.30 0.51
N GLN A 238 -17.12 1.11 0.36
CA GLN A 238 -17.14 0.04 1.36
C GLN A 238 -15.75 -0.34 1.88
N TYR A 239 -14.69 0.11 1.23
CA TYR A 239 -13.32 -0.19 1.62
C TYR A 239 -12.38 0.94 1.18
N LYS A 240 -11.37 1.26 2.02
CA LYS A 240 -10.33 2.24 1.72
C LYS A 240 -8.96 1.63 1.91
N GLY A 241 -8.13 1.72 0.88
CA GLY A 241 -6.77 1.20 0.86
C GLY A 241 -6.38 0.64 -0.50
N ILE A 242 -5.18 0.10 -0.57
CA ILE A 242 -4.69 -0.59 -1.77
C ILE A 242 -4.43 -2.04 -1.41
N ASN A 243 -4.94 -2.96 -2.23
CA ASN A 243 -4.62 -4.38 -2.19
C ASN A 243 -3.78 -4.73 -3.40
N SER A 244 -2.65 -5.38 -3.18
CA SER A 244 -1.80 -5.87 -4.27
C SER A 244 -1.52 -7.35 -4.11
N GLN A 245 -1.43 -8.05 -5.24
CA GLN A 245 -1.03 -9.44 -5.30
C GLN A 245 0.30 -9.53 -6.04
N TRP A 246 1.19 -10.34 -5.49
CA TRP A 246 2.54 -10.52 -5.95
C TRP A 246 2.83 -11.98 -6.21
N ILE A 247 3.81 -12.24 -7.05
CA ILE A 247 4.31 -13.58 -7.33
C ILE A 247 5.78 -13.63 -6.92
N GLU A 248 6.14 -14.63 -6.14
CA GLU A 248 7.52 -15.03 -5.93
C GLU A 248 7.95 -15.89 -7.12
N PRO A 249 8.89 -15.43 -7.99
CA PRO A 249 9.07 -16.03 -9.32
C PRO A 249 9.68 -17.43 -9.30
N ASP A 250 10.50 -17.78 -8.30
CA ASP A 250 11.18 -19.08 -8.26
C ASP A 250 10.19 -20.24 -8.03
N THR A 251 9.09 -20.00 -7.34
CA THR A 251 8.09 -21.01 -6.99
C THR A 251 6.70 -20.77 -7.59
N GLY A 252 6.45 -19.56 -8.09
CA GLY A 252 5.13 -19.12 -8.50
C GLY A 252 4.17 -18.85 -7.33
N GLN A 253 4.67 -18.82 -6.08
CA GLN A 253 3.86 -18.56 -4.90
C GLN A 253 3.28 -17.16 -4.94
N ARG A 254 1.95 -17.06 -4.84
CA ARG A 254 1.25 -15.79 -4.70
C ARG A 254 1.22 -15.34 -3.25
N PHE A 255 1.35 -14.02 -3.05
CA PHE A 255 1.15 -13.39 -1.76
C PHE A 255 0.50 -12.02 -1.91
N GLU A 256 -0.16 -11.55 -0.86
CA GLU A 256 -0.88 -10.29 -0.82
C GLU A 256 -0.12 -9.27 0.04
N VAL A 257 -0.04 -8.03 -0.47
CA VAL A 257 0.43 -6.89 0.30
C VAL A 257 -0.65 -5.82 0.27
N GLN A 258 -1.06 -5.39 1.46
CA GLN A 258 -2.05 -4.33 1.66
C GLN A 258 -1.36 -3.07 2.15
N PHE A 259 -1.82 -1.91 1.65
CA PHE A 259 -1.29 -0.61 2.01
C PHE A 259 -2.41 0.22 2.62
N HIS A 260 -2.23 0.63 3.89
CA HIS A 260 -3.23 1.32 4.68
C HIS A 260 -2.67 2.55 5.40
N THR A 261 -3.51 3.53 5.70
CA THR A 261 -3.31 4.43 6.83
C THR A 261 -3.83 3.77 8.10
N ARG A 262 -3.52 4.33 9.28
CA ARG A 262 -4.06 3.83 10.55
C ARG A 262 -5.59 3.76 10.53
N ILE A 263 -6.24 4.84 10.15
CA ILE A 263 -7.71 4.93 10.13
C ILE A 263 -8.32 3.96 9.11
N SER A 264 -7.74 3.83 7.91
CA SER A 264 -8.27 2.92 6.89
C SER A 264 -8.14 1.45 7.31
N TYR A 265 -7.09 1.10 8.05
CA TYR A 265 -6.93 -0.25 8.60
C TYR A 265 -7.94 -0.54 9.71
N GLU A 266 -8.12 0.39 10.63
CA GLU A 266 -9.11 0.27 11.71
C GLU A 266 -10.53 0.16 11.14
N ALA A 267 -10.88 0.94 10.12
CA ALA A 267 -12.15 0.85 9.41
C ALA A 267 -12.37 -0.53 8.78
N LYS A 268 -11.34 -1.07 8.11
CA LYS A 268 -11.36 -2.44 7.58
C LYS A 268 -11.63 -3.46 8.69
N GLN A 269 -10.98 -3.33 9.85
CA GLN A 269 -11.19 -4.26 10.96
C GLN A 269 -12.62 -4.17 11.51
N LEU A 270 -13.19 -2.97 11.63
CA LEU A 270 -14.57 -2.77 12.06
C LEU A 270 -15.59 -3.36 11.10
N THR A 271 -15.36 -3.25 9.79
CA THR A 271 -16.28 -3.69 8.75
C THR A 271 -16.10 -5.14 8.33
N HIS A 272 -15.00 -5.79 8.77
CA HIS A 272 -14.65 -7.16 8.37
C HIS A 272 -15.76 -8.17 8.64
N GLY A 273 -16.41 -8.09 9.82
CA GLY A 273 -17.52 -8.97 10.17
C GLY A 273 -18.71 -8.84 9.21
N ALA A 274 -19.05 -7.62 8.79
CA ALA A 274 -20.12 -7.36 7.82
C ALA A 274 -19.76 -7.93 6.44
N TYR A 275 -18.54 -7.69 5.99
CA TYR A 275 -18.04 -8.25 4.73
C TYR A 275 -18.08 -9.79 4.72
N GLU A 276 -17.57 -10.44 5.77
CA GLU A 276 -17.57 -11.91 5.87
C GLU A 276 -19.01 -12.46 5.91
N ARG A 277 -19.93 -11.78 6.60
CA ARG A 277 -21.33 -12.20 6.69
C ARG A 277 -21.99 -12.17 5.30
N ILE A 278 -21.82 -11.09 4.53
CA ILE A 278 -22.32 -10.99 3.16
C ILE A 278 -21.74 -12.11 2.29
N ARG A 279 -20.43 -12.31 2.36
CA ARG A 279 -19.72 -13.25 1.49
C ARG A 279 -20.02 -14.72 1.77
N THR A 280 -20.21 -15.09 3.04
CA THR A 280 -20.23 -16.52 3.44
C THR A 280 -21.61 -17.04 3.82
N HIS A 281 -22.56 -16.18 4.19
CA HIS A 281 -23.85 -16.60 4.75
C HIS A 281 -25.04 -16.30 3.85
N GLN A 282 -24.83 -15.61 2.73
CA GLN A 282 -25.89 -15.24 1.80
C GLN A 282 -27.12 -14.64 2.54
N PRO A 283 -26.96 -13.52 3.26
CA PRO A 283 -28.02 -12.89 4.03
C PRO A 283 -29.21 -12.53 3.12
N ASP A 284 -30.40 -12.41 3.69
CA ASP A 284 -31.54 -11.88 2.92
C ASP A 284 -31.28 -10.43 2.46
N LYS A 285 -32.10 -9.93 1.52
CA LYS A 285 -31.89 -8.60 0.93
C LYS A 285 -31.90 -7.47 1.96
N PHE A 286 -32.72 -7.59 3.01
CA PHE A 286 -32.81 -6.56 4.03
C PHE A 286 -31.57 -6.57 4.93
N GLU A 287 -31.15 -7.75 5.38
CA GLU A 287 -29.91 -7.92 6.14
C GLU A 287 -28.70 -7.45 5.34
N GLN A 288 -28.62 -7.79 4.05
CA GLN A 288 -27.56 -7.33 3.16
C GLN A 288 -27.51 -5.80 3.07
N MET A 289 -28.64 -5.13 2.88
CA MET A 289 -28.72 -3.67 2.87
C MET A 289 -28.24 -3.04 4.17
N VAL A 290 -28.54 -3.63 5.32
CA VAL A 290 -28.06 -3.14 6.63
C VAL A 290 -26.56 -3.27 6.74
N LEU A 291 -26.00 -4.40 6.32
CA LEU A 291 -24.55 -4.65 6.34
C LEU A 291 -23.78 -3.72 5.38
N GLU A 292 -24.30 -3.52 4.19
CA GLU A 292 -23.71 -2.59 3.21
C GLU A 292 -23.79 -1.13 3.70
N ALA A 293 -24.91 -0.72 4.28
CA ALA A 293 -25.07 0.62 4.85
C ALA A 293 -24.09 0.85 6.02
N PHE A 294 -23.88 -0.17 6.86
CA PHE A 294 -22.87 -0.12 7.92
C PHE A 294 -21.46 0.07 7.36
N GLN A 295 -21.07 -0.73 6.36
CA GLN A 295 -19.75 -0.60 5.72
C GLN A 295 -19.56 0.80 5.12
N LYS A 296 -20.56 1.30 4.36
CA LYS A 296 -20.52 2.64 3.76
C LYS A 296 -20.40 3.75 4.79
N LYS A 297 -21.15 3.67 5.89
CA LYS A 297 -21.09 4.65 6.97
C LYS A 297 -19.71 4.73 7.60
N VAL A 298 -19.12 3.59 7.95
CA VAL A 298 -17.77 3.52 8.53
C VAL A 298 -16.73 4.06 7.55
N THR A 299 -16.82 3.65 6.29
CA THR A 299 -15.84 3.97 5.24
C THR A 299 -15.89 5.44 4.81
N ALA A 300 -17.06 6.09 4.89
CA ALA A 300 -17.23 7.51 4.58
C ALA A 300 -16.43 8.45 5.51
N GLU A 301 -16.10 7.98 6.71
CA GLU A 301 -15.34 8.76 7.70
C GLU A 301 -13.82 8.55 7.60
N VAL A 302 -13.36 7.73 6.66
CA VAL A 302 -11.94 7.48 6.44
C VAL A 302 -11.35 8.57 5.55
N PRO A 303 -10.38 9.36 6.05
CA PRO A 303 -9.71 10.36 5.23
C PRO A 303 -8.98 9.72 4.04
N VAL A 304 -9.14 10.33 2.86
CA VAL A 304 -8.38 9.92 1.67
C VAL A 304 -7.04 10.68 1.65
N PRO A 305 -5.90 9.97 1.67
CA PRO A 305 -4.60 10.63 1.60
C PRO A 305 -4.43 11.40 0.29
N PRO A 306 -3.71 12.53 0.28
CA PRO A 306 -3.48 13.32 -0.92
C PRO A 306 -2.93 12.46 -2.07
N GLY A 307 -3.65 12.41 -3.22
CA GLY A 307 -3.26 11.68 -4.41
C GLY A 307 -3.36 10.15 -4.33
N ALA A 308 -3.87 9.59 -3.25
CA ALA A 308 -4.00 8.13 -3.09
C ALA A 308 -4.98 7.52 -4.09
N ASP A 309 -6.06 8.21 -4.39
CA ASP A 309 -7.07 7.83 -5.40
C ASP A 309 -6.53 7.83 -6.83
N GLY A 310 -5.44 8.57 -7.08
CA GLY A 310 -4.74 8.63 -8.37
C GLY A 310 -3.67 7.55 -8.58
N ILE A 311 -3.38 6.68 -7.62
CA ILE A 311 -2.43 5.57 -7.81
C ILE A 311 -3.02 4.59 -8.84
N PRO A 312 -2.30 4.31 -9.97
CA PRO A 312 -2.85 3.49 -11.05
C PRO A 312 -3.02 2.03 -10.63
N GLU A 313 -4.10 1.43 -11.11
CA GLU A 313 -4.33 -0.02 -10.95
C GLU A 313 -3.45 -0.84 -11.92
N TYR A 314 -3.22 -2.12 -11.61
CA TYR A 314 -2.51 -3.04 -12.48
C TYR A 314 -3.19 -4.43 -12.47
N PRO A 315 -3.44 -5.06 -13.65
CA PRO A 315 -3.42 -4.40 -14.96
C PRO A 315 -4.44 -3.26 -15.01
N GLU A 316 -4.22 -2.30 -15.89
CA GLU A 316 -5.19 -1.21 -16.09
C GLU A 316 -6.56 -1.77 -16.48
N ARG A 317 -7.63 -1.24 -15.87
CA ARG A 317 -9.00 -1.68 -16.21
C ARG A 317 -9.27 -1.39 -17.69
N GLY A 318 -9.37 -2.43 -18.51
CA GLY A 318 -9.70 -2.31 -19.93
C GLY A 318 -8.69 -2.91 -20.91
N THR A 319 -7.56 -3.48 -20.46
CA THR A 319 -6.57 -4.13 -21.34
C THR A 319 -6.86 -5.61 -21.59
N ASP A 320 -7.77 -6.24 -20.87
CA ASP A 320 -8.15 -7.66 -21.02
C ASP A 320 -9.42 -7.90 -21.86
N ALA A 321 -9.65 -7.06 -22.88
CA ALA A 321 -10.74 -7.30 -23.84
C ALA A 321 -10.14 -7.48 -25.26
N ARG A 322 -9.32 -8.55 -25.44
CA ARG A 322 -9.10 -9.13 -26.79
C ARG A 322 -8.65 -10.58 -26.70
#